data_72891f5d17ce7df7c6ec5259822f55fe
#
_entry.id   72891f5d17ce7df7c6ec5259822f55fe
#
_cell.length_a   1.000
_cell.length_b   1.000
_cell.length_c   1.000
_cell.angle_alpha   90.00
_cell.angle_beta   90.00
_cell.angle_gamma   90.00
#
_symmetry.space_group_name_H-M   'P 1'
#
loop_
_entity.id
_entity.type
_entity.pdbx_description
1 polymer ?
#
loop_
_entity_poly.entity_id
_entity_poly.type
_entity_poly.pdbx_seq_one_letter_code
_entity_poly.pdbx_strand_id
1 'polypeptide(L)'
;MICKRLTSNERPPFPKRAIITAGMPYGNKNLHFGHVGGMFIHADIFARFLRDRIGKDNVIFLSGTDCYGSPILESYRKLQEAGYEGTLEDYVRANHENQKKTLENYGISLDFFGASALGEAGSIHKQVSANVFYTLYKNGYIKKMSMPQFYDEEKKMFLNGRQVTGKCPIPGCTSEKAYADECSLGHQFMPSELINPISCLSNKKPVLRDVENWYFDLEYCINAVKEYNDFLRKSTNTRKYQLETVEEFLKKPSIYV
;
A
#
# COMPACT_ATOMS: atom_id res chain seq x y z
N MET A 1 11.03 -28.33 -11.87
CA MET A 1 10.45 -27.85 -13.15
C MET A 1 11.58 -27.17 -13.92
N ILE A 2 12.12 -27.80 -14.95
CA ILE A 2 13.22 -27.22 -15.76
C ILE A 2 12.60 -26.10 -16.60
N CYS A 3 13.02 -24.86 -16.33
CA CYS A 3 12.59 -23.70 -17.10
C CYS A 3 13.01 -23.90 -18.57
N LYS A 4 12.05 -24.11 -19.45
CA LYS A 4 12.33 -24.25 -20.90
C LYS A 4 12.94 -22.93 -21.39
N ARG A 5 14.17 -22.98 -21.91
CA ARG A 5 14.77 -21.80 -22.51
C ARG A 5 14.02 -21.46 -23.80
N LEU A 6 13.42 -20.29 -23.85
CA LEU A 6 12.79 -19.77 -25.06
C LEU A 6 13.86 -19.54 -26.14
N THR A 7 13.56 -19.89 -27.39
CA THR A 7 14.39 -19.55 -28.54
C THR A 7 14.37 -18.03 -28.78
N SER A 8 15.30 -17.50 -29.55
CA SER A 8 15.34 -16.06 -29.87
C SER A 8 14.05 -15.54 -30.48
N ASN A 9 13.37 -16.37 -31.25
CA ASN A 9 12.08 -16.02 -31.92
C ASN A 9 10.87 -16.09 -30.99
N GLU A 10 10.98 -16.76 -29.83
CA GLU A 10 9.91 -16.87 -28.83
C GLU A 10 10.04 -15.78 -27.74
N ARG A 11 11.11 -14.99 -27.74
CA ARG A 11 11.30 -13.92 -26.76
C ARG A 11 10.61 -12.65 -27.25
N PRO A 12 9.80 -11.98 -26.40
CA PRO A 12 9.26 -10.69 -26.77
C PRO A 12 10.43 -9.70 -27.00
N PRO A 13 10.27 -8.77 -27.94
CA PRO A 13 11.26 -7.71 -28.15
C PRO A 13 11.39 -6.84 -26.91
N PHE A 14 12.61 -6.30 -26.67
CA PHE A 14 12.79 -5.35 -25.60
C PHE A 14 11.95 -4.07 -25.84
N PRO A 15 11.40 -3.47 -24.77
CA PRO A 15 10.69 -2.20 -24.90
C PRO A 15 11.65 -1.09 -25.37
N LYS A 16 11.13 -0.08 -26.05
CA LYS A 16 11.91 1.11 -26.42
C LYS A 16 12.27 1.98 -25.19
N ARG A 17 11.39 2.02 -24.21
CA ARG A 17 11.55 2.73 -22.92
C ARG A 17 10.96 1.90 -21.79
N ALA A 18 11.48 2.07 -20.59
CA ALA A 18 10.97 1.37 -19.41
C ALA A 18 10.98 2.28 -18.18
N ILE A 19 9.94 2.16 -17.38
CA ILE A 19 9.89 2.70 -16.03
C ILE A 19 9.85 1.50 -15.07
N ILE A 20 10.82 1.46 -14.18
CA ILE A 20 10.90 0.44 -13.12
C ILE A 20 10.50 1.11 -11.81
N THR A 21 9.59 0.52 -11.09
CA THR A 21 9.16 1.00 -9.78
C THR A 21 9.45 -0.05 -8.72
N ALA A 22 9.93 0.36 -7.55
CA ALA A 22 9.93 -0.45 -6.35
C ALA A 22 8.84 0.06 -5.40
N GLY A 23 8.24 -0.83 -4.60
CA GLY A 23 7.24 -0.44 -3.61
C GLY A 23 7.80 0.59 -2.64
N MET A 24 6.96 1.52 -2.20
CA MET A 24 7.35 2.59 -1.28
C MET A 24 7.25 2.09 0.17
N PRO A 25 8.35 2.02 0.94
CA PRO A 25 8.27 1.71 2.37
C PRO A 25 7.63 2.86 3.16
N TYR A 26 6.95 2.53 4.25
CA TYR A 26 6.41 3.55 5.15
C TYR A 26 7.52 4.37 5.84
N GLY A 27 7.26 5.67 6.00
CA GLY A 27 8.15 6.64 6.67
C GLY A 27 8.16 6.54 8.20
N ASN A 28 7.96 5.35 8.76
CA ASN A 28 7.89 5.14 10.21
C ASN A 28 9.01 4.25 10.76
N LYS A 29 9.91 3.77 9.92
CA LYS A 29 10.99 2.86 10.34
C LYS A 29 12.11 2.77 9.31
N ASN A 30 13.24 2.24 9.76
CA ASN A 30 14.36 1.89 8.90
C ASN A 30 13.99 0.72 7.97
N LEU A 31 14.71 0.61 6.85
CA LEU A 31 14.61 -0.54 5.97
C LEU A 31 15.18 -1.79 6.66
N HIS A 32 14.50 -2.90 6.52
CA HIS A 32 14.99 -4.21 6.94
C HIS A 32 15.30 -5.07 5.71
N PHE A 33 15.88 -6.25 5.94
CA PHE A 33 16.28 -7.18 4.89
C PHE A 33 15.16 -7.47 3.87
N GLY A 34 13.92 -7.61 4.31
CA GLY A 34 12.77 -7.84 3.41
C GLY A 34 12.55 -6.70 2.41
N HIS A 35 12.82 -5.45 2.78
CA HIS A 35 12.75 -4.33 1.84
C HIS A 35 13.94 -4.37 0.86
N VAL A 36 15.15 -4.45 1.38
CA VAL A 36 16.37 -4.37 0.56
C VAL A 36 16.51 -5.61 -0.31
N GLY A 37 16.59 -6.80 0.30
CA GLY A 37 16.81 -8.07 -0.39
C GLY A 37 15.60 -8.58 -1.15
N GLY A 38 14.38 -8.40 -0.60
CA GLY A 38 13.14 -8.91 -1.19
C GLY A 38 12.58 -8.04 -2.31
N MET A 39 12.92 -6.76 -2.38
CA MET A 39 12.32 -5.83 -3.33
C MET A 39 13.34 -4.97 -4.08
N PHE A 40 14.13 -4.14 -3.39
CA PHE A 40 14.99 -3.15 -4.05
C PHE A 40 16.09 -3.78 -4.88
N ILE A 41 16.75 -4.83 -4.40
CA ILE A 41 17.80 -5.54 -5.15
C ILE A 41 17.24 -6.16 -6.44
N HIS A 42 16.05 -6.77 -6.37
CA HIS A 42 15.41 -7.35 -7.57
C HIS A 42 15.07 -6.29 -8.61
N ALA A 43 14.50 -5.16 -8.17
CA ALA A 43 14.18 -4.06 -9.06
C ALA A 43 15.44 -3.43 -9.67
N ASP A 44 16.50 -3.26 -8.87
CA ASP A 44 17.79 -2.71 -9.33
C ASP A 44 18.47 -3.60 -10.35
N ILE A 45 18.53 -4.91 -10.10
CA ILE A 45 19.07 -5.87 -11.07
C ILE A 45 18.32 -5.76 -12.40
N PHE A 46 17.00 -5.69 -12.35
CA PHE A 46 16.18 -5.57 -13.55
C PHE A 46 16.37 -4.23 -14.26
N ALA A 47 16.48 -3.13 -13.52
CA ALA A 47 16.76 -1.82 -14.07
C ALA A 47 18.15 -1.78 -14.77
N ARG A 48 19.18 -2.32 -14.13
CA ARG A 48 20.52 -2.43 -14.71
C ARG A 48 20.52 -3.31 -15.96
N PHE A 49 19.84 -4.44 -15.92
CA PHE A 49 19.69 -5.33 -17.08
C PHE A 49 19.05 -4.58 -18.26
N LEU A 50 17.96 -3.85 -18.04
CA LEU A 50 17.32 -3.10 -19.11
C LEU A 50 18.20 -1.95 -19.60
N ARG A 51 18.88 -1.21 -18.73
CA ARG A 51 19.83 -0.14 -19.11
C ARG A 51 20.93 -0.68 -20.03
N ASP A 52 21.42 -1.90 -19.77
CA ASP A 52 22.39 -2.57 -20.64
C ASP A 52 21.79 -2.94 -22.02
N ARG A 53 20.50 -3.30 -22.10
CA ARG A 53 19.84 -3.75 -23.33
C ARG A 53 19.28 -2.64 -24.22
N ILE A 54 18.75 -1.60 -23.62
CA ILE A 54 18.05 -0.52 -24.36
C ILE A 54 18.65 0.86 -24.16
N GLY A 55 19.75 0.97 -23.42
CA GLY A 55 20.44 2.22 -23.11
C GLY A 55 19.95 2.88 -21.81
N LYS A 56 20.88 3.52 -21.09
CA LYS A 56 20.63 4.13 -19.77
C LYS A 56 19.50 5.15 -19.82
N ASP A 57 19.47 6.02 -20.82
CA ASP A 57 18.53 7.14 -20.93
C ASP A 57 17.10 6.68 -21.28
N ASN A 58 16.92 5.42 -21.59
CA ASN A 58 15.64 4.82 -21.90
C ASN A 58 15.03 4.08 -20.70
N VAL A 59 15.69 4.07 -19.53
CA VAL A 59 15.21 3.38 -18.33
C VAL A 59 15.24 4.31 -17.14
N ILE A 60 14.09 4.51 -16.51
CA ILE A 60 13.95 5.25 -15.26
C ILE A 60 13.63 4.25 -14.16
N PHE A 61 14.41 4.25 -13.08
CA PHE A 61 14.16 3.46 -11.88
C PHE A 61 13.84 4.39 -10.70
N LEU A 62 12.64 4.28 -10.16
CA LEU A 62 12.16 5.19 -9.12
C LEU A 62 11.44 4.44 -7.98
N SER A 63 11.50 5.05 -6.81
CA SER A 63 10.74 4.69 -5.62
C SER A 63 10.63 5.91 -4.70
N GLY A 64 10.24 5.68 -3.45
CA GLY A 64 10.11 6.75 -2.46
C GLY A 64 9.71 6.22 -1.10
N THR A 65 9.51 7.15 -0.17
CA THR A 65 8.96 6.90 1.15
C THR A 65 7.47 7.22 1.14
N ASP A 66 6.64 6.27 1.56
CA ASP A 66 5.23 6.53 1.85
C ASP A 66 5.11 7.25 3.20
N CYS A 67 4.63 8.50 3.16
CA CYS A 67 4.56 9.38 4.32
C CYS A 67 3.16 9.43 4.96
N TYR A 68 2.21 8.62 4.50
CA TYR A 68 0.83 8.63 4.96
C TYR A 68 0.42 7.31 5.62
N GLY A 69 -0.65 7.36 6.39
CA GLY A 69 -1.27 6.18 6.97
C GLY A 69 -1.14 6.06 8.49
N SER A 70 -2.07 5.30 9.06
CA SER A 70 -2.17 5.06 10.50
C SER A 70 -0.92 4.42 11.15
N PRO A 71 -0.11 3.57 10.45
CA PRO A 71 1.11 3.04 11.04
C PRO A 71 2.14 4.11 11.40
N ILE A 72 2.20 5.20 10.62
CA ILE A 72 3.12 6.32 10.88
C ILE A 72 2.68 7.10 12.11
N LEU A 73 1.38 7.44 12.18
CA LEU A 73 0.80 8.16 13.31
C LEU A 73 0.96 7.40 14.62
N GLU A 74 0.72 6.10 14.61
CA GLU A 74 0.87 5.27 15.81
C GLU A 74 2.33 5.13 16.24
N SER A 75 3.26 5.00 15.29
CA SER A 75 4.69 4.97 15.61
C SER A 75 5.17 6.30 16.19
N TYR A 76 4.72 7.42 15.61
CA TYR A 76 5.03 8.76 16.08
C TYR A 76 4.46 9.01 17.50
N ARG A 77 3.19 8.63 17.75
CA ARG A 77 2.56 8.73 19.07
C ARG A 77 3.38 8.01 20.14
N LYS A 78 3.80 6.76 19.89
CA LYS A 78 4.63 5.98 20.81
C LYS A 78 5.99 6.64 21.04
N LEU A 79 6.56 7.24 20.02
CA LEU A 79 7.83 7.95 20.15
C LEU A 79 7.70 9.23 20.99
N GLN A 80 6.59 9.96 20.84
CA GLN A 80 6.28 11.11 21.71
C GLN A 80 6.09 10.71 23.18
N GLU A 81 5.41 9.59 23.44
CA GLU A 81 5.29 9.03 24.80
C GLU A 81 6.64 8.63 25.41
N ALA A 82 7.62 8.31 24.57
CA ALA A 82 9.00 8.04 24.95
C ALA A 82 9.89 9.31 25.06
N GLY A 83 9.30 10.51 24.90
CA GLY A 83 10.00 11.78 25.08
C GLY A 83 10.53 12.43 23.79
N TYR A 84 10.07 12.02 22.63
CA TYR A 84 10.44 12.68 21.36
C TYR A 84 9.70 14.02 21.23
N GLU A 85 10.44 15.11 21.04
CA GLU A 85 9.91 16.48 20.96
C GLU A 85 9.76 17.02 19.52
N GLY A 86 10.28 16.31 18.51
CA GLY A 86 10.18 16.70 17.10
C GLY A 86 8.75 16.60 16.56
N THR A 87 8.49 17.30 15.47
CA THR A 87 7.20 17.22 14.75
C THR A 87 7.04 15.89 14.02
N LEU A 88 5.81 15.59 13.59
CA LEU A 88 5.54 14.43 12.71
C LEU A 88 6.33 14.53 11.40
N GLU A 89 6.47 15.75 10.86
CA GLU A 89 7.26 15.98 9.65
C GLU A 89 8.74 15.67 9.88
N ASP A 90 9.33 16.11 11.01
CA ASP A 90 10.73 15.83 11.37
C ASP A 90 10.97 14.32 11.51
N TYR A 91 10.02 13.62 12.14
CA TYR A 91 10.07 12.16 12.28
C TYR A 91 10.08 11.44 10.93
N VAL A 92 9.16 11.79 10.04
CA VAL A 92 9.06 11.20 8.71
C VAL A 92 10.27 11.57 7.84
N ARG A 93 10.76 12.81 7.94
CA ARG A 93 11.96 13.28 7.25
C ARG A 93 13.20 12.48 7.66
N ALA A 94 13.40 12.29 8.95
CA ALA A 94 14.53 11.50 9.45
C ALA A 94 14.50 10.06 8.94
N ASN A 95 13.32 9.42 8.92
CA ASN A 95 13.16 8.08 8.37
C ASN A 95 13.42 8.04 6.85
N HIS A 96 12.92 9.04 6.10
CA HIS A 96 13.17 9.15 4.67
C HIS A 96 14.66 9.24 4.36
N GLU A 97 15.40 10.11 5.03
CA GLU A 97 16.84 10.25 4.82
C GLU A 97 17.61 8.96 5.18
N ASN A 98 17.22 8.29 6.27
CA ASN A 98 17.81 7.00 6.65
C ASN A 98 17.52 5.90 5.61
N GLN A 99 16.32 5.85 5.06
CA GLN A 99 15.97 4.90 4.00
C GLN A 99 16.78 5.17 2.75
N LYS A 100 16.86 6.43 2.32
CA LYS A 100 17.66 6.86 1.17
C LYS A 100 19.12 6.47 1.32
N LYS A 101 19.75 6.83 2.44
CA LYS A 101 21.13 6.49 2.75
C LYS A 101 21.36 4.98 2.79
N THR A 102 20.41 4.22 3.31
CA THR A 102 20.50 2.75 3.31
C THR A 102 20.56 2.21 1.88
N LEU A 103 19.69 2.67 0.99
CA LEU A 103 19.67 2.22 -0.40
C LEU A 103 20.94 2.63 -1.15
N GLU A 104 21.45 3.85 -0.92
CA GLU A 104 22.74 4.31 -1.45
C GLU A 104 23.91 3.41 -1.00
N ASN A 105 23.95 3.03 0.29
CA ASN A 105 24.99 2.14 0.84
C ASN A 105 24.95 0.73 0.22
N TYR A 106 23.79 0.25 -0.20
CA TYR A 106 23.64 -1.01 -0.95
C TYR A 106 23.87 -0.82 -2.45
N GLY A 107 24.20 0.37 -2.91
CA GLY A 107 24.46 0.69 -4.32
C GLY A 107 23.22 0.55 -5.21
N ILE A 108 22.01 0.70 -4.66
CA ILE A 108 20.77 0.68 -5.44
C ILE A 108 20.72 1.88 -6.38
N SER A 109 20.59 1.64 -7.68
CA SER A 109 20.77 2.65 -8.74
C SER A 109 19.47 3.41 -9.08
N LEU A 110 18.76 3.89 -8.06
CA LEU A 110 17.57 4.71 -8.25
C LEU A 110 17.93 6.04 -8.96
N ASP A 111 17.12 6.41 -9.95
CA ASP A 111 17.19 7.74 -10.55
C ASP A 111 16.44 8.78 -9.69
N PHE A 112 15.44 8.32 -8.94
CA PHE A 112 14.66 9.17 -8.05
C PHE A 112 14.16 8.40 -6.82
N PHE A 113 14.33 8.99 -5.62
CA PHE A 113 13.77 8.52 -4.36
C PHE A 113 13.11 9.70 -3.64
N GLY A 114 11.79 9.84 -3.81
CA GLY A 114 11.00 10.94 -3.25
C GLY A 114 10.31 10.55 -1.94
N ALA A 115 9.66 11.53 -1.33
CA ALA A 115 8.81 11.32 -0.16
C ALA A 115 7.42 11.91 -0.43
N SER A 116 6.35 11.11 -0.25
CA SER A 116 4.99 11.48 -0.68
C SER A 116 4.39 12.70 0.04
N ALA A 117 4.99 13.16 1.16
CA ALA A 117 4.55 14.35 1.89
C ALA A 117 5.62 15.44 2.05
N LEU A 118 6.86 15.25 1.56
CA LEU A 118 7.96 16.17 1.80
C LEU A 118 8.41 16.87 0.52
N GLY A 119 8.78 18.15 0.65
CA GLY A 119 9.36 18.96 -0.42
C GLY A 119 8.51 19.02 -1.69
N GLU A 120 9.18 19.13 -2.82
CA GLU A 120 8.53 19.22 -4.14
C GLU A 120 7.74 17.95 -4.48
N ALA A 121 8.29 16.76 -4.20
CA ALA A 121 7.60 15.49 -4.43
C ALA A 121 6.27 15.42 -3.67
N GLY A 122 6.23 15.89 -2.40
CA GLY A 122 5.01 15.96 -1.61
C GLY A 122 3.99 16.95 -2.19
N SER A 123 4.43 18.08 -2.68
CA SER A 123 3.55 19.07 -3.33
C SER A 123 2.92 18.53 -4.60
N ILE A 124 3.71 17.89 -5.45
CA ILE A 124 3.23 17.24 -6.68
C ILE A 124 2.27 16.09 -6.33
N HIS A 125 2.63 15.24 -5.37
CA HIS A 125 1.78 14.13 -4.93
C HIS A 125 0.40 14.62 -4.45
N LYS A 126 0.37 15.67 -3.62
CA LYS A 126 -0.88 16.28 -3.13
C LYS A 126 -1.76 16.75 -4.28
N GLN A 127 -1.19 17.47 -5.24
CA GLN A 127 -1.92 17.99 -6.40
C GLN A 127 -2.45 16.87 -7.30
N VAL A 128 -1.61 15.89 -7.62
CA VAL A 128 -1.99 14.75 -8.49
C VAL A 128 -3.07 13.91 -7.81
N SER A 129 -2.93 13.60 -6.51
CA SER A 129 -3.92 12.83 -5.76
C SER A 129 -5.28 13.54 -5.73
N ALA A 130 -5.30 14.86 -5.49
CA ALA A 130 -6.53 15.64 -5.53
C ALA A 130 -7.18 15.62 -6.93
N ASN A 131 -6.39 15.75 -7.99
CA ASN A 131 -6.88 15.72 -9.36
C ASN A 131 -7.45 14.33 -9.75
N VAL A 132 -6.76 13.25 -9.34
CA VAL A 132 -7.24 11.87 -9.55
C VAL A 132 -8.56 11.66 -8.82
N PHE A 133 -8.62 12.02 -7.53
CA PHE A 133 -9.85 11.92 -6.75
C PHE A 133 -11.01 12.67 -7.42
N TYR A 134 -10.80 13.93 -7.80
CA TYR A 134 -11.81 14.74 -8.47
C TYR A 134 -12.28 14.13 -9.80
N THR A 135 -11.33 13.59 -10.58
CA THR A 135 -11.65 12.93 -11.85
C THR A 135 -12.50 11.68 -11.64
N LEU A 136 -12.15 10.85 -10.65
CA LEU A 136 -12.92 9.67 -10.29
C LEU A 136 -14.31 10.05 -9.79
N TYR A 137 -14.42 11.07 -8.95
CA TYR A 137 -15.71 11.58 -8.47
C TYR A 137 -16.57 12.10 -9.63
N LYS A 138 -16.01 12.94 -10.51
CA LYS A 138 -16.72 13.49 -11.66
C LYS A 138 -17.22 12.41 -12.63
N ASN A 139 -16.48 11.31 -12.74
CA ASN A 139 -16.84 10.18 -13.59
C ASN A 139 -17.75 9.15 -12.89
N GLY A 140 -18.20 9.41 -11.65
CA GLY A 140 -19.14 8.57 -10.92
C GLY A 140 -18.54 7.31 -10.27
N TYR A 141 -17.20 7.20 -10.20
CA TYR A 141 -16.52 6.08 -9.55
C TYR A 141 -16.42 6.20 -8.03
N ILE A 142 -16.69 7.38 -7.49
CA ILE A 142 -16.64 7.66 -6.05
C ILE A 142 -18.02 8.13 -5.58
N LYS A 143 -18.49 7.50 -4.53
CA LYS A 143 -19.79 7.82 -3.90
C LYS A 143 -19.61 8.15 -2.42
N LYS A 144 -20.46 9.04 -1.92
CA LYS A 144 -20.62 9.24 -0.48
C LYS A 144 -21.55 8.19 0.09
N MET A 145 -21.14 7.59 1.20
CA MET A 145 -21.94 6.60 1.92
C MET A 145 -21.72 6.75 3.42
N SER A 146 -22.80 6.53 4.17
CA SER A 146 -22.74 6.45 5.62
C SER A 146 -22.48 5.01 6.04
N MET A 147 -21.43 4.79 6.80
CA MET A 147 -21.07 3.46 7.30
C MET A 147 -20.64 3.54 8.76
N PRO A 148 -20.91 2.47 9.56
CA PRO A 148 -20.50 2.43 10.95
C PRO A 148 -18.98 2.37 11.07
N GLN A 149 -18.42 3.28 11.89
CA GLN A 149 -17.00 3.31 12.25
C GLN A 149 -16.85 3.36 13.77
N PHE A 150 -15.74 2.86 14.27
CA PHE A 150 -15.45 2.93 15.70
C PHE A 150 -15.23 4.36 16.16
N TYR A 151 -15.89 4.72 17.25
CA TYR A 151 -15.79 6.02 17.91
C TYR A 151 -15.39 5.83 19.38
N ASP A 152 -14.38 6.54 19.81
CA ASP A 152 -13.92 6.58 21.20
C ASP A 152 -14.66 7.72 21.93
N GLU A 153 -15.54 7.37 22.85
CA GLU A 153 -16.35 8.37 23.57
C GLU A 153 -15.53 9.20 24.56
N GLU A 154 -14.45 8.63 25.10
CA GLU A 154 -13.55 9.35 26.02
C GLU A 154 -12.67 10.35 25.25
N LYS A 155 -12.10 9.92 24.13
CA LYS A 155 -11.28 10.78 23.27
C LYS A 155 -12.10 11.64 22.32
N LYS A 156 -13.41 11.41 22.22
CA LYS A 156 -14.36 12.14 21.36
C LYS A 156 -13.95 12.18 19.88
N MET A 157 -13.46 11.05 19.36
CA MET A 157 -12.98 10.95 17.97
C MET A 157 -13.26 9.60 17.34
N PHE A 158 -13.38 9.58 16.02
CA PHE A 158 -13.38 8.34 15.25
C PHE A 158 -12.00 7.70 15.26
N LEU A 159 -11.98 6.39 15.37
CA LEU A 159 -10.76 5.59 15.42
C LEU A 159 -10.45 5.02 14.02
N ASN A 160 -9.21 5.14 13.59
CA ASN A 160 -8.75 4.45 12.38
C ASN A 160 -8.30 3.01 12.69
N GLY A 161 -8.01 2.25 11.62
CA GLY A 161 -7.74 0.82 11.70
C GLY A 161 -6.81 0.40 12.82
N ARG A 162 -5.65 1.02 12.97
CA ARG A 162 -4.61 0.66 13.96
C ARG A 162 -4.89 1.16 15.38
N GLN A 163 -5.87 2.03 15.55
CA GLN A 163 -6.27 2.55 16.87
C GLN A 163 -7.32 1.68 17.57
N VAL A 164 -7.79 0.61 16.92
CA VAL A 164 -8.67 -0.39 17.51
C VAL A 164 -8.03 -1.76 17.40
N THR A 165 -8.10 -2.53 18.48
CA THR A 165 -7.63 -3.92 18.52
C THR A 165 -8.72 -4.83 19.03
N GLY A 166 -8.70 -6.09 18.60
CA GLY A 166 -9.65 -7.10 18.99
C GLY A 166 -9.24 -8.48 18.50
N LYS A 167 -10.22 -9.40 18.39
CA LYS A 167 -10.01 -10.73 17.83
C LYS A 167 -10.58 -10.81 16.42
N CYS A 168 -9.89 -11.56 15.56
CA CYS A 168 -10.35 -11.85 14.21
C CYS A 168 -11.68 -12.60 14.22
N PRO A 169 -12.69 -12.17 13.39
CA PRO A 169 -13.98 -12.84 13.32
C PRO A 169 -13.95 -14.13 12.50
N ILE A 170 -12.87 -14.39 11.75
CA ILE A 170 -12.79 -15.59 10.88
C ILE A 170 -12.60 -16.85 11.73
N PRO A 171 -13.49 -17.85 11.58
CA PRO A 171 -13.40 -19.10 12.33
C PRO A 171 -12.06 -19.82 12.11
N GLY A 172 -11.46 -20.28 13.20
CA GLY A 172 -10.16 -20.98 13.15
C GLY A 172 -8.94 -20.10 12.95
N CYS A 173 -9.10 -18.77 12.91
CA CYS A 173 -7.97 -17.87 12.82
C CYS A 173 -7.12 -17.89 14.10
N THR A 174 -5.81 -18.12 13.95
CA THR A 174 -4.83 -18.17 15.04
C THR A 174 -4.13 -16.82 15.26
N SER A 175 -4.60 -15.76 14.62
CA SER A 175 -4.05 -14.42 14.81
C SER A 175 -4.21 -13.96 16.26
N GLU A 176 -3.12 -13.60 16.90
CA GLU A 176 -3.12 -13.07 18.27
C GLU A 176 -3.72 -11.66 18.32
N LYS A 177 -3.72 -10.92 17.20
CA LYS A 177 -4.17 -9.55 17.13
C LYS A 177 -4.88 -9.26 15.83
N ALA A 178 -6.05 -8.65 15.96
CA ALA A 178 -6.77 -8.05 14.84
C ALA A 178 -6.94 -6.54 15.07
N TYR A 179 -7.04 -5.80 13.99
CA TYR A 179 -7.35 -4.37 13.97
C TYR A 179 -8.78 -4.16 13.50
N ALA A 180 -9.19 -2.92 13.24
CA ALA A 180 -10.57 -2.63 12.87
C ALA A 180 -11.02 -3.32 11.56
N ASP A 181 -10.10 -3.60 10.65
CA ASP A 181 -10.37 -4.01 9.26
C ASP A 181 -9.54 -5.22 8.80
N GLU A 182 -8.49 -5.59 9.56
CA GLU A 182 -7.63 -6.72 9.21
C GLU A 182 -6.97 -7.37 10.43
N CYS A 183 -6.58 -8.62 10.32
CA CYS A 183 -5.77 -9.30 11.33
C CYS A 183 -4.30 -9.46 10.88
N SER A 184 -3.42 -9.88 11.80
CA SER A 184 -2.00 -10.09 11.52
C SER A 184 -1.71 -11.19 10.49
N LEU A 185 -2.69 -12.04 10.17
CA LEU A 185 -2.61 -13.06 9.11
C LEU A 185 -3.23 -12.62 7.79
N GLY A 186 -3.67 -11.35 7.68
CA GLY A 186 -4.18 -10.77 6.44
C GLY A 186 -5.66 -11.04 6.15
N HIS A 187 -6.44 -11.57 7.10
CA HIS A 187 -7.88 -11.66 6.91
C HIS A 187 -8.50 -10.26 7.00
N GLN A 188 -9.30 -9.91 6.01
CA GLN A 188 -10.05 -8.65 5.95
C GLN A 188 -11.51 -8.88 6.39
N PHE A 189 -12.09 -7.90 7.07
CA PHE A 189 -13.46 -7.92 7.59
C PHE A 189 -13.94 -6.48 7.85
N MET A 190 -15.24 -6.32 8.03
CA MET A 190 -15.81 -5.02 8.38
C MET A 190 -15.53 -4.66 9.85
N PRO A 191 -15.38 -3.38 10.19
CA PRO A 191 -15.20 -2.95 11.60
C PRO A 191 -16.23 -3.51 12.56
N SER A 192 -17.49 -3.63 12.13
CA SER A 192 -18.59 -4.19 12.92
C SER A 192 -18.45 -5.68 13.25
N GLU A 193 -17.60 -6.41 12.52
CA GLU A 193 -17.37 -7.85 12.73
C GLU A 193 -16.25 -8.12 13.74
N LEU A 194 -15.41 -7.12 14.06
CA LEU A 194 -14.31 -7.31 15.02
C LEU A 194 -14.79 -7.73 16.39
N ILE A 195 -14.26 -8.83 16.90
CA ILE A 195 -14.66 -9.39 18.18
C ILE A 195 -13.92 -8.69 19.33
N ASN A 196 -14.66 -8.24 20.34
CA ASN A 196 -14.14 -7.57 21.54
C ASN A 196 -13.22 -6.37 21.21
N PRO A 197 -13.72 -5.35 20.48
CA PRO A 197 -12.93 -4.19 20.12
C PRO A 197 -12.51 -3.38 21.35
N ILE A 198 -11.26 -2.92 21.38
CA ILE A 198 -10.69 -2.04 22.40
C ILE A 198 -9.95 -0.90 21.70
N SER A 199 -10.24 0.34 22.12
CA SER A 199 -9.48 1.52 21.70
C SER A 199 -8.06 1.49 22.25
N CYS A 200 -7.07 1.63 21.38
CA CYS A 200 -5.67 1.77 21.80
C CYS A 200 -5.37 3.15 22.48
N LEU A 201 -6.30 4.10 22.39
CA LEU A 201 -6.12 5.45 22.93
C LEU A 201 -6.65 5.61 24.36
N SER A 202 -7.79 4.99 24.66
CA SER A 202 -8.44 5.06 25.98
C SER A 202 -8.40 3.75 26.76
N ASN A 203 -8.01 2.64 26.11
CA ASN A 203 -8.12 1.27 26.62
C ASN A 203 -9.57 0.85 26.97
N LYS A 204 -10.56 1.54 26.40
CA LYS A 204 -11.99 1.24 26.60
C LYS A 204 -12.61 0.67 25.33
N LYS A 205 -13.78 0.04 25.49
CA LYS A 205 -14.57 -0.46 24.37
C LYS A 205 -15.12 0.73 23.59
N PRO A 206 -14.80 0.87 22.29
CA PRO A 206 -15.38 1.90 21.44
C PRO A 206 -16.82 1.54 21.07
N VAL A 207 -17.59 2.56 20.66
CA VAL A 207 -18.92 2.39 20.10
C VAL A 207 -18.89 2.52 18.58
N LEU A 208 -19.86 1.94 17.88
CA LEU A 208 -20.05 2.19 16.46
C LEU A 208 -20.93 3.43 16.28
N ARG A 209 -20.49 4.33 15.42
CA ARG A 209 -21.26 5.51 14.98
C ARG A 209 -21.19 5.62 13.47
N ASP A 210 -22.29 5.98 12.86
CA ASP A 210 -22.31 6.23 11.43
C ASP A 210 -21.55 7.49 11.09
N VAL A 211 -20.72 7.40 10.04
CA VAL A 211 -19.98 8.51 9.47
C VAL A 211 -20.06 8.48 7.95
N GLU A 212 -20.28 9.62 7.35
CA GLU A 212 -20.28 9.76 5.90
C GLU A 212 -18.83 9.90 5.40
N ASN A 213 -18.43 8.97 4.54
CA ASN A 213 -17.14 8.96 3.88
C ASN A 213 -17.29 8.77 2.36
N TRP A 214 -16.17 8.95 1.65
CA TRP A 214 -16.07 8.68 0.24
C TRP A 214 -15.57 7.27 0.01
N TYR A 215 -16.25 6.54 -0.88
CA TYR A 215 -15.94 5.16 -1.22
C TYR A 215 -15.81 5.00 -2.73
N PHE A 216 -14.86 4.19 -3.17
CA PHE A 216 -14.75 3.79 -4.56
C PHE A 216 -15.82 2.71 -4.86
N ASP A 217 -16.62 2.95 -5.91
CA ASP A 217 -17.66 2.01 -6.33
C ASP A 217 -17.05 0.89 -7.17
N LEU A 218 -16.61 -0.16 -6.50
CA LEU A 218 -16.00 -1.30 -7.16
C LEU A 218 -17.02 -2.11 -7.97
N GLU A 219 -18.29 -2.13 -7.57
CA GLU A 219 -19.37 -2.83 -8.31
C GLU A 219 -19.47 -2.29 -9.74
N TYR A 220 -19.35 -0.98 -9.90
CA TYR A 220 -19.34 -0.35 -11.23
C TYR A 220 -18.17 -0.83 -12.10
N CYS A 221 -17.04 -1.16 -11.51
CA CYS A 221 -15.81 -1.56 -12.20
C CYS A 221 -15.65 -3.08 -12.34
N ILE A 222 -16.47 -3.89 -11.67
CA ILE A 222 -16.22 -5.34 -11.53
C ILE A 222 -16.14 -6.07 -12.87
N ASN A 223 -16.96 -5.68 -13.86
CA ASN A 223 -16.95 -6.29 -15.17
C ASN A 223 -15.65 -5.94 -15.93
N ALA A 224 -15.20 -4.69 -15.86
CA ALA A 224 -13.92 -4.29 -16.45
C ALA A 224 -12.73 -5.03 -15.81
N VAL A 225 -12.76 -5.25 -14.50
CA VAL A 225 -11.73 -6.05 -13.81
C VAL A 225 -11.74 -7.50 -14.28
N LYS A 226 -12.91 -8.11 -14.44
CA LYS A 226 -13.06 -9.48 -14.99
C LYS A 226 -12.51 -9.58 -16.41
N GLU A 227 -12.94 -8.69 -17.30
CA GLU A 227 -12.47 -8.64 -18.69
C GLU A 227 -10.95 -8.46 -18.79
N TYR A 228 -10.39 -7.58 -17.96
CA TYR A 228 -8.95 -7.38 -17.90
C TYR A 228 -8.20 -8.61 -17.36
N ASN A 229 -8.73 -9.29 -16.33
CA ASN A 229 -8.15 -10.53 -15.83
C ASN A 229 -8.17 -11.64 -16.87
N ASP A 230 -9.25 -11.76 -17.65
CA ASP A 230 -9.36 -12.70 -18.77
C ASP A 230 -8.39 -12.36 -19.91
N PHE A 231 -8.19 -11.08 -20.20
CA PHE A 231 -7.17 -10.63 -21.14
C PHE A 231 -5.76 -11.01 -20.67
N LEU A 232 -5.43 -10.76 -19.39
CA LEU A 232 -4.15 -11.14 -18.81
C LEU A 232 -3.92 -12.65 -18.81
N ARG A 233 -4.98 -13.45 -18.62
CA ARG A 233 -4.91 -14.92 -18.68
C ARG A 233 -4.47 -15.44 -20.04
N LYS A 234 -4.84 -14.76 -21.10
CA LYS A 234 -4.39 -15.06 -22.47
C LYS A 234 -2.97 -14.60 -22.75
N SER A 235 -2.41 -13.74 -21.88
CA SER A 235 -1.02 -13.28 -21.97
C SER A 235 -0.10 -14.31 -21.33
N THR A 236 0.99 -14.66 -22.00
CA THR A 236 2.01 -15.59 -21.49
C THR A 236 2.88 -15.00 -20.37
N ASN A 237 2.76 -13.71 -20.11
CA ASN A 237 3.65 -12.96 -19.20
C ASN A 237 3.09 -12.79 -17.78
N THR A 238 1.81 -13.11 -17.56
CA THR A 238 1.18 -12.94 -16.24
C THR A 238 1.29 -14.24 -15.44
N ARG A 239 1.73 -14.13 -14.19
CA ARG A 239 1.86 -15.27 -13.28
C ARG A 239 0.47 -15.80 -12.91
N LYS A 240 0.29 -17.12 -13.01
CA LYS A 240 -0.97 -17.81 -12.71
C LYS A 240 -1.53 -17.45 -11.31
N TYR A 241 -0.66 -17.40 -10.30
CA TYR A 241 -1.04 -17.04 -8.94
C TYR A 241 -1.72 -15.65 -8.84
N GLN A 242 -1.23 -14.66 -9.57
CA GLN A 242 -1.84 -13.32 -9.57
C GLN A 242 -3.25 -13.33 -10.14
N LEU A 243 -3.48 -14.11 -11.21
CA LEU A 243 -4.81 -14.27 -11.82
C LEU A 243 -5.78 -14.97 -10.87
N GLU A 244 -5.32 -16.02 -10.19
CA GLU A 244 -6.11 -16.78 -9.22
C GLU A 244 -6.50 -15.93 -8.00
N THR A 245 -5.58 -15.08 -7.51
CA THR A 245 -5.88 -14.13 -6.41
C THR A 245 -6.98 -13.14 -6.79
N VAL A 246 -6.94 -12.60 -8.02
CA VAL A 246 -8.01 -11.71 -8.50
C VAL A 246 -9.33 -12.46 -8.62
N GLU A 247 -9.32 -13.71 -9.10
CA GLU A 247 -10.54 -14.52 -9.19
C GLU A 247 -11.15 -14.84 -7.84
N GLU A 248 -10.33 -15.13 -6.82
CA GLU A 248 -10.82 -15.34 -5.47
C GLU A 248 -11.47 -14.09 -4.91
N PHE A 249 -10.84 -12.93 -5.09
CA PHE A 249 -11.44 -11.65 -4.74
C PHE A 249 -12.78 -11.41 -5.44
N LEU A 250 -12.87 -11.72 -6.74
CA LEU A 250 -14.10 -11.53 -7.54
C LEU A 250 -15.25 -12.48 -7.16
N LYS A 251 -15.01 -13.54 -6.37
CA LYS A 251 -16.08 -14.40 -5.84
C LYS A 251 -16.90 -13.72 -4.73
N LYS A 252 -16.25 -12.87 -3.93
CA LYS A 252 -16.89 -12.08 -2.86
C LYS A 252 -16.25 -10.69 -2.82
N PRO A 253 -16.48 -9.85 -3.82
CA PRO A 253 -15.88 -8.52 -3.83
C PRO A 253 -16.41 -7.68 -2.68
N SER A 254 -15.52 -6.95 -2.00
CA SER A 254 -15.95 -5.78 -1.23
C SER A 254 -16.48 -4.77 -2.22
N ILE A 255 -17.77 -4.47 -2.13
CA ILE A 255 -18.46 -3.62 -3.11
C ILE A 255 -17.96 -2.18 -3.02
N TYR A 256 -17.46 -1.78 -1.84
CA TYR A 256 -16.96 -0.43 -1.58
C TYR A 256 -15.60 -0.49 -0.86
N VAL A 257 -14.63 0.25 -1.36
CA VAL A 257 -13.28 0.39 -0.81
C VAL A 257 -12.95 1.86 -0.57
#